data_ac3b375143a4b3a1db5dc254d79fc5b7
#
_entry.id   ac3b375143a4b3a1db5dc254d79fc5b7
#
_cell.length_a   1.000
_cell.length_b   1.000
_cell.length_c   1.000
_cell.angle_alpha   90.00
_cell.angle_beta   90.00
_cell.angle_gamma   90.00
#
_symmetry.space_group_name_H-M   'P 1'
#
loop_
_entity.id
_entity.type
_entity.pdbx_description
1 polymer ?
#
loop_
_entity_poly.entity_id
_entity_poly.type
_entity_poly.pdbx_seq_one_letter_code
_entity_poly.pdbx_strand_id
1 'polypeptide(L)'
;MKNFQTIAEIGSNWGGNEKTGKKMIKAAKLAGADYVKFQMWRANDLYQKSEPFWNDIKRSEVTPETAKIFKKYSDEQNIKFFCSVFYPDAVETLENLNVKLYKIASWTASMKHKKAKNTLQAIAETKKPVIISTGMGGDVNGLKQIFRRNKKYFLYCIARYPTKINHLNFTRMKKFDGFSDHTEGFLAPIMFALNSRNSRKKLFYERHVSITESTGPDKPFSMHMNDFGQLISEFKKMKYL
;
A
#
# COMPACT_ATOMS: atom_id res chain seq x y z
N MET A 1 6.23 -19.90 5.82
CA MET A 1 6.35 -18.70 4.94
C MET A 1 7.42 -17.75 5.48
N LYS A 2 8.72 -18.12 5.39
CA LYS A 2 9.85 -17.32 5.95
C LYS A 2 9.96 -15.88 5.39
N ASN A 3 9.39 -15.62 4.21
CA ASN A 3 9.55 -14.35 3.48
C ASN A 3 8.22 -13.61 3.21
N PHE A 4 7.18 -13.86 4.01
CA PHE A 4 5.88 -13.21 3.87
C PHE A 4 5.84 -11.94 4.71
N GLN A 5 5.50 -10.81 4.08
CA GLN A 5 5.47 -9.49 4.71
C GLN A 5 4.09 -8.89 4.59
N THR A 6 3.60 -8.29 5.66
CA THR A 6 2.29 -7.65 5.74
C THR A 6 2.41 -6.13 5.76
N ILE A 7 1.54 -5.46 5.00
CA ILE A 7 1.50 -4.01 4.85
C ILE A 7 0.13 -3.50 5.27
N ALA A 8 0.10 -2.74 6.37
CA ALA A 8 -1.06 -1.98 6.78
C ALA A 8 -1.14 -0.69 5.96
N GLU A 9 -2.05 -0.64 4.99
CA GLU A 9 -2.30 0.54 4.15
C GLU A 9 -3.28 1.48 4.86
N ILE A 10 -2.78 2.61 5.32
CA ILE A 10 -3.59 3.63 6.00
C ILE A 10 -4.38 4.47 4.98
N GLY A 11 -3.76 4.78 3.82
CA GLY A 11 -4.43 5.57 2.78
C GLY A 11 -4.95 6.91 3.30
N SER A 12 -6.21 7.22 3.01
CA SER A 12 -6.90 8.42 3.48
C SER A 12 -7.46 8.30 4.91
N ASN A 13 -7.42 7.13 5.53
CA ASN A 13 -8.15 6.81 6.77
C ASN A 13 -7.70 7.57 8.03
N TRP A 14 -6.54 8.24 7.99
CA TRP A 14 -6.12 9.13 9.06
C TRP A 14 -6.88 10.48 9.05
N GLY A 15 -7.62 10.78 7.95
CA GLY A 15 -8.57 11.90 7.83
C GLY A 15 -7.95 13.28 7.99
N GLY A 16 -6.62 13.44 7.75
CA GLY A 16 -5.90 14.70 7.97
C GLY A 16 -5.58 14.99 9.44
N ASN A 17 -5.84 14.04 10.35
CA ASN A 17 -5.58 14.22 11.78
C ASN A 17 -4.33 13.41 12.19
N GLU A 18 -3.26 14.12 12.54
CA GLU A 18 -1.98 13.49 12.95
C GLU A 18 -2.12 12.54 14.14
N LYS A 19 -2.98 12.87 15.12
CA LYS A 19 -3.21 12.00 16.28
C LYS A 19 -3.82 10.67 15.84
N THR A 20 -4.78 10.72 14.90
CA THR A 20 -5.36 9.51 14.29
C THR A 20 -4.31 8.74 13.51
N GLY A 21 -3.51 9.40 12.68
CA GLY A 21 -2.41 8.75 11.95
C GLY A 21 -1.42 8.03 12.88
N LYS A 22 -1.00 8.67 13.98
CA LYS A 22 -0.14 8.06 15.01
C LYS A 22 -0.82 6.86 15.70
N LYS A 23 -2.11 6.98 16.05
CA LYS A 23 -2.88 5.84 16.60
C LYS A 23 -2.89 4.66 15.63
N MET A 24 -3.10 4.90 14.32
CA MET A 24 -3.10 3.85 13.30
C MET A 24 -1.72 3.20 13.14
N ILE A 25 -0.62 3.96 13.18
CA ILE A 25 0.75 3.43 13.16
C ILE A 25 0.97 2.48 14.36
N LYS A 26 0.62 2.94 15.58
CA LYS A 26 0.74 2.12 16.80
C LYS A 26 -0.12 0.86 16.72
N ALA A 27 -1.37 1.00 16.25
CA ALA A 27 -2.28 -0.14 16.09
C ALA A 27 -1.77 -1.15 15.05
N ALA A 28 -1.19 -0.69 13.93
CA ALA A 28 -0.57 -1.56 12.91
C ALA A 28 0.62 -2.35 13.51
N LYS A 29 1.45 -1.71 14.34
CA LYS A 29 2.53 -2.40 15.06
C LYS A 29 1.97 -3.47 16.00
N LEU A 30 0.96 -3.13 16.81
CA LEU A 30 0.34 -4.07 17.74
C LEU A 30 -0.35 -5.23 17.03
N ALA A 31 -0.96 -4.99 15.86
CA ALA A 31 -1.52 -6.01 15.00
C ALA A 31 -0.44 -6.95 14.40
N GLY A 32 0.83 -6.58 14.50
CA GLY A 32 1.95 -7.38 14.00
C GLY A 32 2.29 -7.16 12.54
N ALA A 33 1.88 -6.03 11.95
CA ALA A 33 2.28 -5.64 10.61
C ALA A 33 3.79 -5.41 10.48
N ASP A 34 4.37 -5.79 9.35
CA ASP A 34 5.78 -5.54 9.04
C ASP A 34 6.01 -4.09 8.58
N TYR A 35 5.02 -3.52 7.91
CA TYR A 35 5.05 -2.18 7.34
C TYR A 35 3.75 -1.43 7.60
N VAL A 36 3.89 -0.12 7.77
CA VAL A 36 2.80 0.84 7.65
C VAL A 36 3.02 1.66 6.39
N LYS A 37 1.96 1.86 5.62
CA LYS A 37 2.01 2.59 4.36
C LYS A 37 1.00 3.73 4.34
N PHE A 38 1.44 4.87 3.84
CA PHE A 38 0.62 6.03 3.53
C PHE A 38 0.66 6.31 2.03
N GLN A 39 -0.02 7.37 1.60
CA GLN A 39 -0.06 7.78 0.21
C GLN A 39 0.25 9.27 0.11
N MET A 40 1.25 9.63 -0.69
CA MET A 40 1.60 11.01 -0.98
C MET A 40 1.01 11.39 -2.34
N TRP A 41 -0.18 11.96 -2.31
CA TRP A 41 -0.85 12.59 -3.46
C TRP A 41 -1.03 14.09 -3.24
N ARG A 42 -1.35 14.78 -4.33
CA ARG A 42 -1.95 16.12 -4.31
C ARG A 42 -3.33 16.01 -4.91
N ALA A 43 -4.39 16.37 -4.18
CA ALA A 43 -5.77 16.24 -4.64
C ALA A 43 -6.00 16.93 -6.00
N ASN A 44 -5.42 18.13 -6.16
CA ASN A 44 -5.48 18.91 -7.42
C ASN A 44 -4.86 18.20 -8.64
N ASP A 45 -3.95 17.24 -8.43
CA ASP A 45 -3.30 16.50 -9.53
C ASP A 45 -4.13 15.28 -9.98
N LEU A 46 -5.03 14.79 -9.11
CA LEU A 46 -5.70 13.50 -9.29
C LEU A 46 -7.23 13.62 -9.40
N TYR A 47 -7.86 14.61 -8.76
CA TYR A 47 -9.30 14.70 -8.59
C TYR A 47 -9.82 16.06 -9.02
N GLN A 48 -11.09 16.11 -9.43
CA GLN A 48 -11.80 17.37 -9.67
C GLN A 48 -12.39 17.88 -8.34
N LYS A 49 -12.45 19.21 -8.18
CA LYS A 49 -13.04 19.83 -6.98
C LYS A 49 -14.53 19.53 -6.79
N SER A 50 -15.21 19.11 -7.85
CA SER A 50 -16.61 18.68 -7.84
C SER A 50 -16.86 17.30 -7.26
N GLU A 51 -15.81 16.53 -6.99
CA GLU A 51 -15.95 15.18 -6.39
C GLU A 51 -16.57 15.28 -4.99
N PRO A 52 -17.57 14.47 -4.65
CA PRO A 52 -18.29 14.55 -3.36
C PRO A 52 -17.36 14.44 -2.13
N PHE A 53 -16.27 13.71 -2.25
CA PHE A 53 -15.29 13.49 -1.18
C PHE A 53 -14.03 14.37 -1.30
N TRP A 54 -14.09 15.44 -2.13
CA TRP A 54 -12.94 16.33 -2.36
C TRP A 54 -12.31 16.85 -1.08
N ASN A 55 -13.12 17.34 -0.13
CA ASN A 55 -12.61 17.90 1.11
C ASN A 55 -11.89 16.86 1.96
N ASP A 56 -12.37 15.62 1.97
CA ASP A 56 -11.75 14.52 2.72
C ASP A 56 -10.43 14.09 2.07
N ILE A 57 -10.40 13.99 0.74
CA ILE A 57 -9.18 13.72 -0.02
C ILE A 57 -8.16 14.83 0.22
N LYS A 58 -8.58 16.11 0.11
CA LYS A 58 -7.69 17.25 0.29
C LYS A 58 -7.10 17.31 1.71
N ARG A 59 -7.94 17.07 2.71
CA ARG A 59 -7.53 17.05 4.12
C ARG A 59 -6.55 15.92 4.43
N SER A 60 -6.68 14.79 3.75
CA SER A 60 -5.83 13.60 3.97
C SER A 60 -4.56 13.55 3.08
N GLU A 61 -4.19 14.64 2.43
CA GLU A 61 -2.90 14.77 1.77
C GLU A 61 -1.75 14.63 2.78
N VAL A 62 -0.84 13.72 2.50
CA VAL A 62 0.40 13.61 3.30
C VAL A 62 1.42 14.60 2.75
N THR A 63 1.62 15.71 3.47
CA THR A 63 2.63 16.73 3.14
C THR A 63 4.03 16.26 3.53
N PRO A 64 5.11 16.93 3.09
CA PRO A 64 6.47 16.64 3.55
C PRO A 64 6.60 16.66 5.08
N GLU A 65 5.97 17.61 5.75
CA GLU A 65 5.97 17.77 7.21
C GLU A 65 5.27 16.59 7.87
N THR A 66 4.08 16.23 7.38
CA THR A 66 3.30 15.09 7.89
C THR A 66 4.05 13.77 7.67
N ALA A 67 4.68 13.60 6.50
CA ALA A 67 5.50 12.42 6.20
C ALA A 67 6.68 12.29 7.20
N LYS A 68 7.34 13.40 7.53
CA LYS A 68 8.42 13.45 8.53
C LYS A 68 7.91 13.04 9.92
N ILE A 69 6.75 13.54 10.34
CA ILE A 69 6.12 13.21 11.62
C ILE A 69 5.79 11.71 11.69
N PHE A 70 5.14 11.18 10.65
CA PHE A 70 4.76 9.76 10.62
C PHE A 70 5.97 8.83 10.50
N LYS A 71 6.98 9.21 9.72
CA LYS A 71 8.22 8.44 9.64
C LYS A 71 8.92 8.37 11.00
N LYS A 72 9.11 9.52 11.66
CA LYS A 72 9.70 9.57 13.01
C LYS A 72 8.92 8.69 13.98
N TYR A 73 7.59 8.85 14.03
CA TYR A 73 6.76 8.05 14.93
C TYR A 73 6.78 6.55 14.60
N SER A 74 6.85 6.19 13.33
CA SER A 74 7.00 4.79 12.91
C SER A 74 8.31 4.17 13.38
N ASP A 75 9.41 4.95 13.33
CA ASP A 75 10.72 4.52 13.85
C ASP A 75 10.67 4.30 15.38
N GLU A 76 10.04 5.23 16.11
CA GLU A 76 9.83 5.12 17.56
C GLU A 76 8.99 3.87 17.91
N GLN A 77 8.00 3.52 17.09
CA GLN A 77 7.20 2.30 17.24
C GLN A 77 7.89 1.04 16.69
N ASN A 78 9.08 1.16 16.10
CA ASN A 78 9.81 0.05 15.50
C ASN A 78 9.00 -0.69 14.42
N ILE A 79 8.31 0.07 13.53
CA ILE A 79 7.61 -0.41 12.35
C ILE A 79 8.14 0.29 11.09
N LYS A 80 8.30 -0.45 10.01
CA LYS A 80 8.83 0.09 8.76
C LYS A 80 7.79 0.98 8.08
N PHE A 81 8.21 2.19 7.68
CA PHE A 81 7.37 3.18 7.01
C PHE A 81 7.75 3.32 5.54
N PHE A 82 6.75 3.46 4.67
CA PHE A 82 6.91 3.92 3.30
C PHE A 82 5.61 4.51 2.74
N CYS A 83 5.66 5.05 1.51
CA CYS A 83 4.49 5.65 0.87
C CYS A 83 4.27 5.15 -0.55
N SER A 84 3.00 5.17 -0.98
CA SER A 84 2.66 5.24 -2.40
C SER A 84 2.91 6.67 -2.88
N VAL A 85 3.56 6.82 -4.05
CA VAL A 85 3.99 8.12 -4.56
C VAL A 85 3.22 8.44 -5.84
N PHE A 86 2.66 9.65 -5.92
CA PHE A 86 1.84 10.10 -7.05
C PHE A 86 2.41 11.33 -7.77
N TYR A 87 3.46 11.97 -7.24
CA TYR A 87 4.16 13.11 -7.86
C TYR A 87 5.66 13.07 -7.56
N PRO A 88 6.51 13.61 -8.44
CA PRO A 88 7.98 13.47 -8.34
C PRO A 88 8.58 14.02 -7.05
N ASP A 89 8.17 15.23 -6.61
CA ASP A 89 8.78 15.90 -5.44
C ASP A 89 8.60 15.08 -4.13
N ALA A 90 7.57 14.20 -4.09
CA ALA A 90 7.41 13.28 -2.97
C ALA A 90 8.57 12.27 -2.87
N VAL A 91 9.24 11.96 -3.98
CA VAL A 91 10.41 11.07 -3.96
C VAL A 91 11.56 11.73 -3.23
N GLU A 92 11.86 13.01 -3.52
CA GLU A 92 12.89 13.77 -2.81
C GLU A 92 12.59 13.84 -1.31
N THR A 93 11.35 14.17 -0.94
CA THR A 93 10.91 14.14 0.47
C THR A 93 11.23 12.81 1.14
N LEU A 94 10.87 11.69 0.50
CA LEU A 94 11.06 10.35 1.05
C LEU A 94 12.54 9.92 1.05
N GLU A 95 13.36 10.40 0.11
CA GLU A 95 14.81 10.19 0.13
C GLU A 95 15.44 10.89 1.35
N ASN A 96 15.06 12.13 1.62
CA ASN A 96 15.50 12.88 2.80
C ASN A 96 15.06 12.22 4.13
N LEU A 97 13.96 11.47 4.12
CA LEU A 97 13.49 10.64 5.23
C LEU A 97 14.12 9.24 5.27
N ASN A 98 15.04 8.95 4.34
CA ASN A 98 15.77 7.69 4.27
C ASN A 98 14.87 6.44 4.18
N VAL A 99 13.73 6.52 3.45
CA VAL A 99 12.89 5.35 3.20
C VAL A 99 13.66 4.30 2.41
N LYS A 100 13.34 3.02 2.63
CA LYS A 100 14.07 1.89 2.03
C LYS A 100 13.26 1.17 0.94
N LEU A 101 12.03 1.60 0.72
CA LEU A 101 11.08 0.92 -0.15
C LEU A 101 10.08 1.94 -0.69
N TYR A 102 9.72 1.82 -1.97
CA TYR A 102 8.68 2.62 -2.62
C TYR A 102 7.48 1.79 -3.00
N LYS A 103 6.31 2.43 -3.09
CA LYS A 103 5.11 1.82 -3.68
C LYS A 103 4.63 2.64 -4.88
N ILE A 104 4.24 1.93 -5.91
CA ILE A 104 3.53 2.46 -7.06
C ILE A 104 2.12 1.89 -7.05
N ALA A 105 1.15 2.76 -6.84
CA ALA A 105 -0.27 2.42 -6.92
C ALA A 105 -0.68 2.09 -8.36
N SER A 106 -1.77 1.34 -8.53
CA SER A 106 -2.27 0.94 -9.85
C SER A 106 -2.54 2.13 -10.78
N TRP A 107 -2.97 3.24 -10.23
CA TRP A 107 -3.22 4.46 -11.01
C TRP A 107 -1.92 5.04 -11.59
N THR A 108 -0.87 5.18 -10.78
CA THR A 108 0.45 5.63 -11.27
C THR A 108 1.06 4.61 -12.25
N ALA A 109 0.94 3.31 -11.97
CA ALA A 109 1.42 2.25 -12.86
C ALA A 109 0.74 2.24 -14.23
N SER A 110 -0.54 2.65 -14.30
CA SER A 110 -1.30 2.76 -15.57
C SER A 110 -0.92 3.97 -16.42
N MET A 111 -0.10 4.90 -15.89
CA MET A 111 0.32 6.16 -16.53
C MET A 111 -0.85 7.10 -16.92
N LYS A 112 -2.03 6.95 -16.32
CA LYS A 112 -3.24 7.71 -16.70
C LYS A 112 -3.35 9.11 -16.08
N HIS A 113 -2.50 9.47 -15.11
CA HIS A 113 -2.48 10.82 -14.56
C HIS A 113 -1.24 11.60 -14.99
N LYS A 114 -1.34 12.93 -15.06
CA LYS A 114 -0.32 13.82 -15.66
C LYS A 114 1.09 13.66 -15.08
N LYS A 115 1.21 13.38 -13.78
CA LYS A 115 2.50 13.23 -13.10
C LYS A 115 3.08 11.82 -13.14
N ALA A 116 2.31 10.81 -13.61
CA ALA A 116 2.68 9.40 -13.49
C ALA A 116 4.07 9.09 -14.08
N LYS A 117 4.32 9.46 -15.35
CA LYS A 117 5.59 9.19 -16.02
C LYS A 117 6.80 9.73 -15.25
N ASN A 118 6.75 11.00 -14.85
CA ASN A 118 7.83 11.65 -14.12
C ASN A 118 8.02 11.03 -12.72
N THR A 119 6.92 10.63 -12.07
CA THR A 119 6.96 9.93 -10.77
C THR A 119 7.67 8.58 -10.90
N LEU A 120 7.32 7.77 -11.92
CA LEU A 120 7.98 6.49 -12.18
C LEU A 120 9.48 6.68 -12.43
N GLN A 121 9.87 7.69 -13.21
CA GLN A 121 11.24 8.03 -13.49
C GLN A 121 12.01 8.40 -12.21
N ALA A 122 11.47 9.33 -11.41
CA ALA A 122 12.09 9.76 -10.15
C ALA A 122 12.31 8.57 -9.18
N ILE A 123 11.32 7.67 -9.05
CA ILE A 123 11.48 6.47 -8.23
C ILE A 123 12.56 5.54 -8.82
N ALA A 124 12.60 5.35 -10.15
CA ALA A 124 13.58 4.48 -10.78
C ALA A 124 15.02 4.95 -10.54
N GLU A 125 15.25 6.25 -10.52
CA GLU A 125 16.56 6.87 -10.29
C GLU A 125 17.09 6.61 -8.87
N THR A 126 16.23 6.37 -7.89
CA THR A 126 16.66 6.02 -6.52
C THR A 126 17.36 4.67 -6.44
N LYS A 127 17.17 3.79 -7.42
CA LYS A 127 17.64 2.39 -7.45
C LYS A 127 17.18 1.53 -6.26
N LYS A 128 16.31 2.06 -5.40
CA LYS A 128 15.75 1.36 -4.23
C LYS A 128 14.69 0.33 -4.66
N PRO A 129 14.38 -0.65 -3.80
CA PRO A 129 13.29 -1.60 -4.05
C PRO A 129 11.95 -0.91 -4.24
N VAL A 130 11.12 -1.46 -5.12
CA VAL A 130 9.79 -0.92 -5.44
C VAL A 130 8.74 -2.03 -5.49
N ILE A 131 7.58 -1.76 -4.91
CA ILE A 131 6.37 -2.59 -5.01
C ILE A 131 5.41 -1.92 -6.00
N ILE A 132 4.88 -2.68 -6.95
CA ILE A 132 4.05 -2.17 -8.05
C ILE A 132 2.74 -2.94 -8.10
N SER A 133 1.61 -2.25 -7.97
CA SER A 133 0.27 -2.79 -8.24
C SER A 133 -0.18 -2.42 -9.65
N THR A 134 -0.82 -3.34 -10.37
CA THR A 134 -1.25 -3.16 -11.78
C THR A 134 -2.75 -3.38 -11.98
N GLY A 135 -3.57 -3.14 -10.95
CA GLY A 135 -5.01 -3.42 -10.98
C GLY A 135 -5.84 -2.54 -11.92
N MET A 136 -5.30 -1.41 -12.39
CA MET A 136 -5.94 -0.51 -13.36
C MET A 136 -5.40 -0.68 -14.78
N GLY A 137 -4.75 -1.80 -15.06
CA GLY A 137 -3.94 -1.98 -16.26
C GLY A 137 -2.56 -1.38 -16.06
N GLY A 138 -1.74 -1.46 -17.07
CA GLY A 138 -0.35 -1.00 -17.03
C GLY A 138 0.51 -1.98 -17.82
N ASP A 139 1.42 -1.43 -18.61
CA ASP A 139 2.39 -2.23 -19.34
C ASP A 139 3.45 -2.79 -18.39
N VAL A 140 3.26 -4.05 -17.98
CA VAL A 140 4.21 -4.74 -17.07
C VAL A 140 5.62 -4.80 -17.67
N ASN A 141 5.76 -4.93 -19.00
CA ASN A 141 7.07 -5.00 -19.63
C ASN A 141 7.72 -3.62 -19.65
N GLY A 142 6.98 -2.56 -19.99
CA GLY A 142 7.45 -1.18 -19.86
C GLY A 142 7.87 -0.83 -18.43
N LEU A 143 7.06 -1.22 -17.42
CA LEU A 143 7.43 -1.04 -16.02
C LEU A 143 8.72 -1.80 -15.64
N LYS A 144 8.91 -3.03 -16.14
CA LYS A 144 10.15 -3.78 -15.92
C LYS A 144 11.35 -3.06 -16.53
N GLN A 145 11.21 -2.40 -17.68
CA GLN A 145 12.28 -1.62 -18.33
C GLN A 145 12.58 -0.33 -17.54
N ILE A 146 11.56 0.42 -17.13
CA ILE A 146 11.74 1.62 -16.29
C ILE A 146 12.54 1.27 -15.05
N PHE A 147 12.13 0.20 -14.34
CA PHE A 147 12.75 -0.24 -13.09
C PHE A 147 13.85 -1.29 -13.26
N ARG A 148 14.55 -1.32 -14.42
CA ARG A 148 15.58 -2.35 -14.69
C ARG A 148 16.70 -2.42 -13.64
N ARG A 149 17.00 -1.29 -13.01
CA ARG A 149 18.04 -1.16 -11.96
C ARG A 149 17.51 -1.32 -10.53
N ASN A 150 16.17 -1.45 -10.36
CA ASN A 150 15.53 -1.58 -9.05
C ASN A 150 15.14 -3.03 -8.81
N LYS A 151 15.23 -3.48 -7.56
CA LYS A 151 14.54 -4.70 -7.12
C LYS A 151 13.03 -4.39 -7.13
N LYS A 152 12.27 -5.11 -7.93
CA LYS A 152 10.85 -4.87 -8.15
C LYS A 152 10.00 -6.06 -7.76
N TYR A 153 8.83 -5.76 -7.18
CA TYR A 153 7.84 -6.72 -6.75
C TYR A 153 6.48 -6.33 -7.32
N PHE A 154 5.84 -7.21 -8.06
CA PHE A 154 4.52 -6.98 -8.62
C PHE A 154 3.45 -7.60 -7.73
N LEU A 155 2.45 -6.80 -7.30
CA LEU A 155 1.31 -7.30 -6.56
C LEU A 155 0.13 -7.52 -7.50
N TYR A 156 -0.50 -8.68 -7.35
CA TYR A 156 -1.83 -8.89 -7.90
C TYR A 156 -2.81 -7.92 -7.25
N CYS A 157 -3.61 -7.27 -8.06
CA CYS A 157 -4.55 -6.25 -7.59
C CYS A 157 -5.72 -6.17 -8.55
N ILE A 158 -6.92 -5.96 -8.03
CA ILE A 158 -8.10 -5.53 -8.78
C ILE A 158 -8.55 -4.22 -8.17
N ALA A 159 -8.59 -3.15 -8.99
CA ALA A 159 -8.96 -1.80 -8.55
C ALA A 159 -10.49 -1.63 -8.54
N ARG A 160 -11.15 -2.41 -7.70
CA ARG A 160 -12.59 -2.32 -7.36
C ARG A 160 -12.73 -2.34 -5.85
N TYR A 161 -13.59 -1.50 -5.30
CA TYR A 161 -13.71 -1.25 -3.87
C TYR A 161 -15.19 -1.34 -3.42
N PRO A 162 -15.61 -2.47 -2.78
CA PRO A 162 -14.84 -3.70 -2.56
C PRO A 162 -14.72 -4.57 -3.81
N THR A 163 -13.71 -5.44 -3.85
CA THR A 163 -13.58 -6.48 -4.87
C THR A 163 -14.37 -7.72 -4.44
N LYS A 164 -15.26 -8.23 -5.29
CA LYS A 164 -15.93 -9.52 -5.05
C LYS A 164 -14.96 -10.68 -5.29
N ILE A 165 -15.04 -11.73 -4.47
CA ILE A 165 -14.11 -12.87 -4.52
C ILE A 165 -14.12 -13.60 -5.87
N ASN A 166 -15.27 -13.68 -6.54
CA ASN A 166 -15.41 -14.30 -7.86
C ASN A 166 -14.71 -13.52 -9.01
N HIS A 167 -14.25 -12.29 -8.74
CA HIS A 167 -13.42 -11.53 -9.68
C HIS A 167 -11.93 -11.90 -9.57
N LEU A 168 -11.53 -12.65 -8.52
CA LEU A 168 -10.14 -13.02 -8.31
C LEU A 168 -9.77 -14.24 -9.17
N ASN A 169 -8.61 -14.17 -9.79
CA ASN A 169 -8.00 -15.31 -10.46
C ASN A 169 -6.79 -15.81 -9.64
N PHE A 170 -7.02 -16.78 -8.78
CA PHE A 170 -6.00 -17.33 -7.89
C PHE A 170 -4.85 -18.03 -8.64
N THR A 171 -5.09 -18.60 -9.82
CA THR A 171 -4.04 -19.17 -10.68
C THR A 171 -3.12 -18.08 -11.21
N ARG A 172 -3.68 -16.96 -11.68
CA ARG A 172 -2.91 -15.79 -12.12
C ARG A 172 -2.16 -15.14 -10.96
N MET A 173 -2.77 -15.08 -9.78
CA MET A 173 -2.20 -14.49 -8.57
C MET A 173 -0.86 -15.13 -8.17
N LYS A 174 -0.67 -16.45 -8.39
CA LYS A 174 0.59 -17.17 -8.14
C LYS A 174 1.80 -16.62 -8.92
N LYS A 175 1.56 -15.92 -10.03
CA LYS A 175 2.63 -15.33 -10.86
C LYS A 175 3.20 -14.03 -10.26
N PHE A 176 2.53 -13.46 -9.27
CA PHE A 176 2.89 -12.20 -8.63
C PHE A 176 3.74 -12.42 -7.36
N ASP A 177 4.33 -11.34 -6.87
CA ASP A 177 5.13 -11.31 -5.65
C ASP A 177 4.27 -10.88 -4.44
N GLY A 178 2.95 -10.86 -4.59
CA GLY A 178 2.04 -10.54 -3.51
C GLY A 178 0.64 -10.17 -3.98
N PHE A 179 -0.17 -9.74 -3.02
CA PHE A 179 -1.56 -9.37 -3.21
C PHE A 179 -1.87 -8.03 -2.53
N SER A 180 -2.34 -7.05 -3.31
CA SER A 180 -2.95 -5.82 -2.82
C SER A 180 -4.46 -6.03 -2.83
N ASP A 181 -5.00 -6.28 -1.64
CA ASP A 181 -6.32 -6.87 -1.42
C ASP A 181 -7.37 -5.81 -1.13
N HIS A 182 -8.47 -5.85 -1.89
CA HIS A 182 -9.64 -5.00 -1.72
C HIS A 182 -10.92 -5.82 -1.51
N THR A 183 -10.81 -7.11 -1.16
CA THR A 183 -11.96 -7.96 -0.88
C THR A 183 -12.49 -7.75 0.53
N GLU A 184 -13.69 -8.21 0.80
CA GLU A 184 -14.22 -8.24 2.16
C GLU A 184 -13.84 -9.56 2.87
N GLY A 185 -13.69 -9.48 4.19
CA GLY A 185 -13.45 -10.65 5.04
C GLY A 185 -12.08 -11.30 4.87
N PHE A 186 -11.98 -12.56 5.27
CA PHE A 186 -10.71 -13.29 5.41
C PHE A 186 -10.48 -14.35 4.33
N LEU A 187 -11.50 -14.69 3.53
CA LEU A 187 -11.41 -15.83 2.62
C LEU A 187 -10.32 -15.65 1.55
N ALA A 188 -10.31 -14.50 0.86
CA ALA A 188 -9.33 -14.23 -0.19
C ALA A 188 -7.88 -14.18 0.31
N PRO A 189 -7.55 -13.45 1.41
CA PRO A 189 -6.20 -13.44 1.95
C PRO A 189 -5.74 -14.80 2.48
N ILE A 190 -6.63 -15.60 3.07
CA ILE A 190 -6.29 -16.97 3.51
C ILE A 190 -5.99 -17.86 2.31
N MET A 191 -6.82 -17.82 1.25
CA MET A 191 -6.56 -18.55 0.02
C MET A 191 -5.24 -18.13 -0.65
N PHE A 192 -4.93 -16.83 -0.66
CA PHE A 192 -3.64 -16.33 -1.14
C PHE A 192 -2.47 -16.92 -0.33
N ALA A 193 -2.56 -16.88 0.99
CA ALA A 193 -1.51 -17.40 1.88
C ALA A 193 -1.27 -18.90 1.69
N LEU A 194 -2.35 -19.70 1.66
CA LEU A 194 -2.28 -21.15 1.42
C LEU A 194 -1.68 -21.48 0.05
N ASN A 195 -2.12 -20.79 -1.00
CA ASN A 195 -1.58 -20.97 -2.34
C ASN A 195 -0.10 -20.56 -2.47
N SER A 196 0.39 -19.75 -1.56
CA SER A 196 1.74 -19.18 -1.55
C SER A 196 2.68 -19.85 -0.54
N ARG A 197 2.21 -20.81 0.27
CA ARG A 197 2.96 -21.40 1.39
C ARG A 197 4.32 -21.99 1.00
N ASN A 198 4.41 -22.59 -0.18
CA ASN A 198 5.63 -23.20 -0.71
C ASN A 198 6.51 -22.23 -1.54
N SER A 199 6.15 -20.96 -1.60
CA SER A 199 6.92 -19.98 -2.36
C SER A 199 8.24 -19.66 -1.66
N ARG A 200 9.33 -19.72 -2.44
CA ARG A 200 10.66 -19.24 -2.01
C ARG A 200 10.83 -17.72 -2.23
N LYS A 201 9.88 -17.07 -2.91
CA LYS A 201 9.91 -15.63 -3.16
C LYS A 201 9.63 -14.84 -1.89
N LYS A 202 10.12 -13.60 -1.84
CA LYS A 202 9.61 -12.62 -0.89
C LYS A 202 8.22 -12.20 -1.34
N LEU A 203 7.23 -12.37 -0.48
CA LEU A 203 5.82 -12.10 -0.76
C LEU A 203 5.30 -10.96 0.11
N PHE A 204 4.38 -10.17 -0.45
CA PHE A 204 3.74 -9.06 0.24
C PHE A 204 2.21 -9.24 0.23
N TYR A 205 1.60 -9.01 1.37
CA TYR A 205 0.16 -8.84 1.49
C TYR A 205 -0.13 -7.42 1.96
N GLU A 206 -0.91 -6.68 1.19
CA GLU A 206 -1.28 -5.30 1.44
C GLU A 206 -2.79 -5.17 1.57
N ARG A 207 -3.25 -4.48 2.61
CA ARG A 207 -4.67 -4.25 2.88
C ARG A 207 -4.90 -2.85 3.42
N HIS A 208 -5.94 -2.16 2.91
CA HIS A 208 -6.47 -0.95 3.56
C HIS A 208 -6.98 -1.30 4.96
N VAL A 209 -6.56 -0.51 5.95
CA VAL A 209 -6.92 -0.70 7.35
C VAL A 209 -7.57 0.55 7.93
N SER A 210 -8.44 0.36 8.93
CA SER A 210 -9.11 1.43 9.66
C SER A 210 -9.10 1.16 11.15
N ILE A 211 -9.29 2.23 11.93
CA ILE A 211 -9.64 2.19 13.35
C ILE A 211 -10.98 2.90 13.54
N THR A 212 -11.54 2.86 14.74
CA THR A 212 -12.84 3.48 15.04
C THR A 212 -12.87 4.96 14.64
N GLU A 213 -11.79 5.69 14.91
CA GLU A 213 -11.65 7.12 14.63
C GLU A 213 -11.35 7.46 13.16
N SER A 214 -11.17 6.48 12.30
CA SER A 214 -10.93 6.72 10.87
C SER A 214 -12.10 7.43 10.20
N THR A 215 -11.80 8.41 9.32
CA THR A 215 -12.82 9.24 8.65
C THR A 215 -12.60 9.40 7.14
N GLY A 216 -11.53 8.81 6.59
CA GLY A 216 -11.20 8.93 5.18
C GLY A 216 -12.15 8.16 4.24
N PRO A 217 -12.19 8.52 2.94
CA PRO A 217 -13.01 7.84 1.93
C PRO A 217 -12.64 6.36 1.72
N ASP A 218 -11.45 5.93 2.17
CA ASP A 218 -11.06 4.51 2.12
C ASP A 218 -11.71 3.66 3.23
N LYS A 219 -12.31 4.29 4.26
CA LYS A 219 -12.85 3.58 5.43
C LYS A 219 -13.90 2.51 5.08
N PRO A 220 -14.88 2.75 4.17
CA PRO A 220 -15.96 1.80 3.92
C PRO A 220 -15.50 0.43 3.43
N PHE A 221 -14.33 0.33 2.77
CA PHE A 221 -13.77 -0.93 2.27
C PHE A 221 -12.47 -1.34 2.97
N SER A 222 -12.13 -0.68 4.04
CA SER A 222 -10.98 -1.01 4.88
C SER A 222 -11.31 -2.09 5.90
N MET A 223 -10.35 -2.97 6.15
CA MET A 223 -10.44 -3.92 7.26
C MET A 223 -10.18 -3.21 8.58
N HIS A 224 -10.99 -3.47 9.61
CA HIS A 224 -10.68 -2.94 10.93
C HIS A 224 -9.35 -3.50 11.45
N MET A 225 -8.58 -2.69 12.17
CA MET A 225 -7.22 -3.06 12.60
C MET A 225 -7.18 -4.32 13.48
N ASN A 226 -8.23 -4.56 14.28
CA ASN A 226 -8.33 -5.77 15.09
C ASN A 226 -8.44 -7.03 14.21
N ASP A 227 -9.27 -6.97 13.17
CA ASP A 227 -9.44 -8.07 12.22
C ASP A 227 -8.16 -8.30 11.41
N PHE A 228 -7.46 -7.21 11.07
CA PHE A 228 -6.15 -7.31 10.40
C PHE A 228 -5.13 -8.01 11.29
N GLY A 229 -5.14 -7.75 12.60
CA GLY A 229 -4.30 -8.45 13.58
C GLY A 229 -4.65 -9.93 13.69
N GLN A 230 -5.94 -10.28 13.69
CA GLN A 230 -6.39 -11.68 13.64
C GLN A 230 -5.92 -12.37 12.38
N LEU A 231 -6.07 -11.72 11.20
CA LEU A 231 -5.60 -12.25 9.92
C LEU A 231 -4.09 -12.51 9.92
N ILE A 232 -3.29 -11.58 10.46
CA ILE A 232 -1.83 -11.76 10.59
C ILE A 232 -1.51 -12.96 11.51
N SER A 233 -2.28 -13.15 12.58
CA SER A 233 -2.13 -14.33 13.45
C SER A 233 -2.38 -15.63 12.67
N GLU A 234 -3.42 -15.68 11.83
CA GLU A 234 -3.69 -16.84 10.97
C GLU A 234 -2.54 -17.08 9.97
N PHE A 235 -1.99 -16.03 9.35
CA PHE A 235 -0.83 -16.16 8.48
C PHE A 235 0.39 -16.76 9.19
N LYS A 236 0.58 -16.41 10.47
CA LYS A 236 1.68 -16.97 11.29
C LYS A 236 1.46 -18.47 11.57
N LYS A 237 0.24 -18.89 11.87
CA LYS A 237 -0.11 -20.32 12.06
C LYS A 237 0.16 -21.14 10.78
N MET A 238 -0.19 -20.60 9.60
CA MET A 238 0.04 -21.27 8.31
C MET A 238 1.53 -21.47 7.96
N LYS A 239 2.44 -20.82 8.69
CA LYS A 239 3.88 -21.07 8.55
C LYS A 239 4.29 -22.47 8.98
N TYR A 240 3.48 -23.12 9.80
CA TYR A 240 3.74 -24.44 10.36
C TYR A 240 2.95 -25.56 9.66
N LEU A 241 2.10 -25.22 8.67
CA LEU A 241 1.42 -26.15 7.78
C LEU A 241 2.23 -26.37 6.49
#